data_204a7cf48d1b0bba1eca3dabb9125dbf
#
_entry.id   204a7cf48d1b0bba1eca3dabb9125dbf
#
_cell.length_a   1.000
_cell.length_b   1.000
_cell.length_c   1.000
_cell.angle_alpha   90.00
_cell.angle_beta   90.00
_cell.angle_gamma   90.00
#
_symmetry.space_group_name_H-M   'P 1'
#
loop_
_entity.id
_entity.type
_entity.pdbx_description
1 polymer ?
#
loop_
_entity_poly.entity_id
_entity_poly.type
_entity_poly.pdbx_seq_one_letter_code
_entity_poly.pdbx_strand_id
1 'polypeptide(L)'
;MDTKWQKENPGDYFRSNWWGWRPIVQLCERVDSIYGLNLNFDSWGSNDGAGLETQKECDKLAAGLERFTSKIDWVDDEDWMGIYTECWSTLKGGFVDNNDEEIQKLNSEYEYGDVIRQSIVLPSGKVVEPAHKTYKCRIDAFIKFLKECGGFSIW
;
A
#
# COMPACT_ATOMS: atom_id res chain seq x y z
N MET A 1 -13.39 -6.69 3.10
CA MET A 1 -14.22 -7.33 2.03
C MET A 1 -15.11 -6.29 1.39
N ASP A 2 -15.16 -6.27 0.06
CA ASP A 2 -16.05 -5.37 -0.65
C ASP A 2 -17.50 -5.83 -0.47
N THR A 3 -18.40 -4.88 -0.20
CA THR A 3 -19.82 -5.16 -0.16
C THR A 3 -20.32 -5.56 -1.55
N LYS A 4 -21.47 -6.24 -1.63
CA LYS A 4 -22.10 -6.57 -2.92
C LYS A 4 -22.27 -5.31 -3.77
N TRP A 5 -22.70 -4.22 -3.16
CA TRP A 5 -22.89 -2.93 -3.82
C TRP A 5 -21.60 -2.37 -4.43
N GLN A 6 -20.48 -2.43 -3.71
CA GLN A 6 -19.17 -1.99 -4.22
C GLN A 6 -18.67 -2.83 -5.39
N LYS A 7 -19.01 -4.12 -5.43
CA LYS A 7 -18.68 -5.00 -6.57
C LYS A 7 -19.47 -4.66 -7.83
N GLU A 8 -20.71 -4.22 -7.66
CA GLU A 8 -21.60 -3.83 -8.76
C GLU A 8 -21.32 -2.39 -9.25
N ASN A 9 -20.80 -1.51 -8.36
CA ASN A 9 -20.54 -0.10 -8.65
C ASN A 9 -19.12 0.31 -8.19
N PRO A 10 -18.07 -0.24 -8.80
CA PRO A 10 -16.69 -0.06 -8.31
C PRO A 10 -16.19 1.38 -8.38
N GLY A 11 -16.74 2.21 -9.27
CA GLY A 11 -16.35 3.61 -9.42
C GLY A 11 -17.04 4.59 -8.47
N ASP A 12 -18.08 4.17 -7.77
CA ASP A 12 -18.85 5.09 -6.92
C ASP A 12 -18.23 5.29 -5.55
N TYR A 13 -17.58 4.27 -5.04
CA TYR A 13 -17.07 4.32 -3.68
C TYR A 13 -15.98 3.28 -3.42
N PHE A 14 -14.90 3.71 -2.77
CA PHE A 14 -13.87 2.82 -2.22
C PHE A 14 -13.71 3.07 -0.73
N ARG A 15 -13.79 2.04 0.08
CA ARG A 15 -13.67 2.13 1.54
C ARG A 15 -12.43 1.41 2.04
N SER A 16 -11.66 2.11 2.85
CA SER A 16 -10.58 1.52 3.62
C SER A 16 -10.52 2.14 5.01
N ASN A 17 -10.10 1.38 6.00
CA ASN A 17 -9.73 1.97 7.28
C ASN A 17 -8.33 2.58 7.20
N TRP A 18 -7.93 3.34 8.23
CA TRP A 18 -6.62 3.98 8.28
C TRP A 18 -5.45 3.02 8.04
N TRP A 19 -5.49 1.85 8.68
CA TRP A 19 -4.43 0.86 8.59
C TRP A 19 -4.31 0.22 7.20
N GLY A 20 -5.42 0.04 6.52
CA GLY A 20 -5.45 -0.47 5.15
C GLY A 20 -5.20 0.61 4.09
N TRP A 21 -5.56 1.86 4.38
CA TRP A 21 -5.40 2.98 3.45
C TRP A 21 -3.94 3.43 3.32
N ARG A 22 -3.24 3.54 4.44
CA ARG A 22 -1.87 4.05 4.46
C ARG A 22 -0.90 3.28 3.54
N PRO A 23 -0.87 1.94 3.51
CA PRO A 23 -0.05 1.21 2.55
C PRO A 23 -0.44 1.48 1.09
N ILE A 24 -1.73 1.68 0.81
CA ILE A 24 -2.20 2.04 -0.55
C ILE A 24 -1.64 3.40 -0.97
N VAL A 25 -1.73 4.41 -0.11
CA VAL A 25 -1.16 5.74 -0.37
C VAL A 25 0.35 5.65 -0.64
N GLN A 26 1.08 4.98 0.23
CA GLN A 26 2.53 4.81 0.09
C GLN A 26 2.90 4.04 -1.19
N LEU A 27 2.10 3.05 -1.57
CA LEU A 27 2.26 2.36 -2.84
C LEU A 27 2.04 3.30 -4.03
N CYS A 28 1.01 4.15 -3.97
CA CYS A 28 0.74 5.15 -5.00
C CYS A 28 1.90 6.15 -5.15
N GLU A 29 2.41 6.67 -4.06
CA GLU A 29 3.59 7.55 -4.04
C GLU A 29 4.82 6.86 -4.63
N ARG A 30 5.03 5.59 -4.29
CA ARG A 30 6.14 4.78 -4.83
C ARG A 30 6.00 4.57 -6.33
N VAL A 31 4.83 4.24 -6.81
CA VAL A 31 4.50 4.06 -8.24
C VAL A 31 4.69 5.37 -9.01
N ASP A 32 4.21 6.48 -8.45
CA ASP A 32 4.43 7.82 -9.02
C ASP A 32 5.91 8.14 -9.17
N SER A 33 6.70 7.88 -8.15
CA SER A 33 8.15 8.08 -8.16
C SER A 33 8.87 7.22 -9.21
N ILE A 34 8.48 5.95 -9.34
CA ILE A 34 9.11 5.02 -10.27
C ILE A 34 8.79 5.37 -11.73
N TYR A 35 7.52 5.72 -12.01
CA TYR A 35 7.06 5.92 -13.39
C TYR A 35 6.91 7.40 -13.80
N GLY A 36 7.19 8.33 -12.90
CA GLY A 36 7.12 9.75 -13.18
C GLY A 36 5.73 10.23 -13.57
N LEU A 37 4.69 9.80 -12.86
CA LEU A 37 3.30 10.14 -13.17
C LEU A 37 2.96 11.60 -12.93
N ASN A 38 3.70 12.25 -12.03
CA ASN A 38 3.53 13.65 -11.66
C ASN A 38 2.13 13.96 -11.09
N LEU A 39 1.70 13.15 -10.14
CA LEU A 39 0.43 13.30 -9.43
C LEU A 39 0.65 13.97 -8.07
N ASN A 40 -0.41 14.57 -7.54
CA ASN A 40 -0.39 15.18 -6.21
C ASN A 40 -0.98 14.25 -5.17
N PHE A 41 -0.18 13.88 -4.18
CA PHE A 41 -0.56 13.03 -3.04
C PHE A 41 -0.64 13.82 -1.72
N ASP A 42 -0.57 15.14 -1.77
CA ASP A 42 -0.66 15.98 -0.58
C ASP A 42 -1.97 15.71 0.16
N SER A 43 -1.87 15.55 1.47
CA SER A 43 -3.01 15.33 2.37
C SER A 43 -3.82 14.04 2.15
N TRP A 44 -3.31 13.07 1.37
CA TRP A 44 -4.00 11.78 1.21
C TRP A 44 -4.09 10.97 2.51
N GLY A 45 -3.25 11.28 3.47
CA GLY A 45 -3.32 10.72 4.83
C GLY A 45 -4.30 11.43 5.76
N SER A 46 -5.00 12.46 5.29
CA SER A 46 -5.97 13.24 6.06
C SER A 46 -7.36 13.13 5.46
N ASN A 47 -8.38 13.15 6.29
CA ASN A 47 -9.77 13.11 5.83
C ASN A 47 -10.30 14.54 5.58
N ASP A 48 -9.69 15.25 4.64
CA ASP A 48 -9.94 16.66 4.39
C ASP A 48 -10.35 16.99 2.94
N GLY A 49 -10.70 15.98 2.16
CA GLY A 49 -11.18 16.13 0.80
C GLY A 49 -10.10 16.09 -0.28
N ALA A 50 -8.86 15.78 0.07
CA ALA A 50 -7.80 15.54 -0.91
C ALA A 50 -8.12 14.33 -1.83
N GLY A 51 -7.50 14.26 -2.98
CA GLY A 51 -7.71 13.19 -3.96
C GLY A 51 -7.23 13.59 -5.35
N LEU A 52 -7.76 12.94 -6.37
CA LEU A 52 -7.53 13.27 -7.78
C LEU A 52 -8.80 13.85 -8.41
N GLU A 53 -8.66 14.92 -9.17
CA GLU A 53 -9.82 15.67 -9.68
C GLU A 53 -10.38 15.11 -10.98
N THR A 54 -9.54 14.44 -11.78
CA THR A 54 -9.92 14.03 -13.13
C THR A 54 -9.77 12.53 -13.36
N GLN A 55 -10.59 11.99 -14.24
CA GLN A 55 -10.46 10.59 -14.69
C GLN A 55 -9.09 10.33 -15.34
N LYS A 56 -8.53 11.31 -16.03
CA LYS A 56 -7.20 11.18 -16.65
C LYS A 56 -6.10 10.94 -15.63
N GLU A 57 -6.12 11.62 -14.49
CA GLU A 57 -5.19 11.40 -13.39
C GLU A 57 -5.40 10.02 -12.75
N CYS A 58 -6.67 9.65 -12.53
CA CYS A 58 -7.02 8.33 -12.01
C CYS A 58 -6.56 7.20 -12.94
N ASP A 59 -6.70 7.36 -14.24
CA ASP A 59 -6.24 6.38 -15.25
C ASP A 59 -4.72 6.23 -15.26
N LYS A 60 -3.98 7.33 -15.10
CA LYS A 60 -2.52 7.29 -14.97
C LYS A 60 -2.09 6.48 -13.75
N LEU A 61 -2.72 6.73 -12.61
CA LEU A 61 -2.41 6.01 -11.39
C LEU A 61 -2.78 4.54 -11.50
N ALA A 62 -3.96 4.23 -12.03
CA ALA A 62 -4.41 2.85 -12.26
C ALA A 62 -3.43 2.08 -13.15
N ALA A 63 -3.01 2.66 -14.27
CA ALA A 63 -2.04 2.04 -15.17
C ALA A 63 -0.68 1.82 -14.49
N GLY A 64 -0.22 2.77 -13.70
CA GLY A 64 1.02 2.65 -12.91
C GLY A 64 0.94 1.53 -11.87
N LEU A 65 -0.16 1.45 -11.14
CA LEU A 65 -0.39 0.38 -10.16
C LEU A 65 -0.47 -1.00 -10.83
N GLU A 66 -1.18 -1.13 -11.93
CA GLU A 66 -1.23 -2.38 -12.70
C GLU A 66 0.15 -2.81 -13.19
N ARG A 67 0.91 -1.88 -13.74
CA ARG A 67 2.27 -2.14 -14.22
C ARG A 67 3.19 -2.59 -13.09
N PHE A 68 3.13 -1.94 -11.94
CA PHE A 68 3.94 -2.27 -10.78
C PHE A 68 3.55 -3.63 -10.20
N THR A 69 2.27 -3.86 -9.96
CA THR A 69 1.78 -5.10 -9.34
C THR A 69 1.89 -6.32 -10.24
N SER A 70 1.87 -6.15 -11.56
CA SER A 70 2.09 -7.24 -12.52
C SER A 70 3.50 -7.83 -12.45
N LYS A 71 4.47 -7.10 -11.91
CA LYS A 71 5.85 -7.54 -11.72
C LYS A 71 6.07 -8.26 -10.39
N ILE A 72 5.08 -8.26 -9.52
CA ILE A 72 5.14 -8.90 -8.21
C ILE A 72 4.67 -10.33 -8.36
N ASP A 73 5.49 -11.25 -7.91
CA ASP A 73 5.19 -12.67 -7.86
C ASP A 73 4.43 -12.95 -6.56
N TRP A 74 3.11 -12.91 -6.61
CA TRP A 74 2.25 -13.09 -5.44
C TRP A 74 2.26 -14.53 -4.95
N VAL A 75 2.29 -14.69 -3.63
CA VAL A 75 2.22 -16.00 -2.97
C VAL A 75 0.76 -16.37 -2.75
N ASP A 76 0.36 -17.59 -3.11
CA ASP A 76 -1.05 -18.04 -3.14
C ASP A 76 -1.80 -17.89 -1.82
N ASP A 77 -1.14 -18.11 -0.69
CA ASP A 77 -1.80 -18.15 0.62
C ASP A 77 -1.84 -16.79 1.34
N GLU A 78 -0.95 -15.86 0.99
CA GLU A 78 -0.86 -14.53 1.62
C GLU A 78 -0.46 -13.47 0.60
N ASP A 79 -1.37 -13.15 -0.32
CA ASP A 79 -1.16 -12.13 -1.34
C ASP A 79 -1.21 -10.72 -0.73
N TRP A 80 -0.18 -10.35 0.01
CA TRP A 80 -0.07 -9.04 0.63
C TRP A 80 1.25 -8.34 0.27
N MET A 81 1.26 -7.02 0.41
CA MET A 81 2.47 -6.22 0.50
C MET A 81 2.40 -5.28 1.68
N GLY A 82 3.53 -4.98 2.25
CA GLY A 82 3.69 -3.98 3.29
C GLY A 82 4.66 -2.91 2.87
N ILE A 83 4.64 -1.81 3.60
CA ILE A 83 5.62 -0.74 3.45
C ILE A 83 6.59 -0.83 4.62
N TYR A 84 7.88 -0.89 4.31
CA TYR A 84 8.91 -0.88 5.32
C TYR A 84 9.00 0.51 5.95
N THR A 85 8.87 0.52 7.28
CA THR A 85 9.06 1.72 8.09
C THR A 85 9.87 1.31 9.31
N GLU A 86 11.08 1.82 9.46
CA GLU A 86 12.07 1.38 10.47
C GLU A 86 11.48 1.16 11.87
N CYS A 87 10.66 2.09 12.33
CA CYS A 87 10.10 2.07 13.67
C CYS A 87 8.74 1.38 13.79
N TRP A 88 8.17 0.90 12.68
CA TRP A 88 6.76 0.47 12.63
C TRP A 88 6.58 -0.98 12.20
N SER A 89 7.67 -1.68 11.98
CA SER A 89 7.61 -3.14 11.79
C SER A 89 7.27 -3.82 13.11
N THR A 90 6.53 -4.91 13.03
CA THR A 90 6.15 -5.69 14.21
C THR A 90 6.77 -7.07 14.16
N LEU A 91 7.18 -7.58 15.32
CA LEU A 91 7.40 -9.01 15.49
C LEU A 91 6.04 -9.71 15.54
N LYS A 92 5.98 -10.92 15.04
CA LYS A 92 4.81 -11.78 15.23
C LYS A 92 4.52 -11.90 16.74
N GLY A 93 3.47 -11.21 17.20
CA GLY A 93 3.08 -11.18 18.61
C GLY A 93 3.63 -10.01 19.43
N GLY A 94 4.26 -8.99 18.87
CA GLY A 94 4.74 -7.84 19.63
C GLY A 94 5.45 -6.75 18.81
N PHE A 95 5.88 -5.70 19.48
CA PHE A 95 6.62 -4.61 18.88
C PHE A 95 8.11 -4.97 18.71
N VAL A 96 8.73 -4.34 17.71
CA VAL A 96 10.16 -4.47 17.45
C VAL A 96 10.96 -3.65 18.47
N ASP A 97 12.00 -4.23 19.03
CA ASP A 97 13.02 -3.49 19.79
C ASP A 97 14.06 -2.93 18.82
N ASN A 98 14.08 -1.62 18.64
CA ASN A 98 15.01 -0.94 17.74
C ASN A 98 16.46 -0.94 18.24
N ASN A 99 16.72 -1.33 19.48
CA ASN A 99 18.06 -1.50 20.02
C ASN A 99 18.65 -2.90 19.77
N ASP A 100 17.84 -3.82 19.23
CA ASP A 100 18.31 -5.15 18.85
C ASP A 100 19.25 -5.06 17.63
N GLU A 101 20.41 -5.73 17.71
CA GLU A 101 21.42 -5.69 16.65
C GLU A 101 20.91 -6.25 15.32
N GLU A 102 20.09 -7.31 15.35
CA GLU A 102 19.48 -7.87 14.14
C GLU A 102 18.51 -6.89 13.49
N ILE A 103 17.73 -6.16 14.29
CA ILE A 103 16.81 -5.14 13.81
C ILE A 103 17.55 -3.96 13.21
N GLN A 104 18.64 -3.51 13.85
CA GLN A 104 19.48 -2.44 13.30
C GLN A 104 20.11 -2.84 11.96
N LYS A 105 20.55 -4.09 11.84
CA LYS A 105 21.08 -4.62 10.58
C LYS A 105 19.99 -4.69 9.51
N LEU A 106 18.79 -5.17 9.86
CA LEU A 106 17.64 -5.19 8.96
C LEU A 106 17.31 -3.78 8.45
N ASN A 107 17.24 -2.79 9.36
CA ASN A 107 16.99 -1.41 9.00
C ASN A 107 18.03 -0.84 8.03
N SER A 108 19.28 -1.28 8.12
CA SER A 108 20.35 -0.86 7.21
C SER A 108 20.22 -1.43 5.79
N GLU A 109 19.50 -2.54 5.62
CA GLU A 109 19.30 -3.22 4.34
C GLU A 109 18.11 -2.69 3.54
N TYR A 110 17.20 -1.96 4.19
CA TYR A 110 15.98 -1.40 3.59
C TYR A 110 15.95 0.12 3.70
N GLU A 111 15.40 0.77 2.69
CA GLU A 111 15.10 2.19 2.72
C GLU A 111 13.65 2.42 3.20
N TYR A 112 13.42 3.53 3.89
CA TYR A 112 12.08 3.94 4.28
C TYR A 112 11.16 4.02 3.05
N GLY A 113 10.03 3.34 3.13
CA GLY A 113 9.06 3.26 2.03
C GLY A 113 9.28 2.10 1.05
N ASP A 114 10.30 1.26 1.27
CA ASP A 114 10.46 0.04 0.47
C ASP A 114 9.24 -0.88 0.63
N VAL A 115 8.83 -1.48 -0.47
CA VAL A 115 7.70 -2.41 -0.49
C VAL A 115 8.18 -3.80 -0.13
N ILE A 116 7.57 -4.38 0.90
CA ILE A 116 7.86 -5.73 1.38
C ILE A 116 6.66 -6.62 1.07
N ARG A 117 6.91 -7.72 0.40
CA ARG A 117 5.90 -8.67 -0.04
C ARG A 117 5.70 -9.84 0.92
N GLN A 118 6.75 -10.23 1.62
CA GLN A 118 6.75 -11.38 2.52
C GLN A 118 7.29 -10.99 3.90
N SER A 119 6.94 -11.78 4.90
CA SER A 119 7.55 -11.68 6.23
C SER A 119 9.06 -11.87 6.15
N ILE A 120 9.79 -11.15 6.97
CA ILE A 120 11.25 -11.24 7.05
C ILE A 120 11.61 -12.12 8.24
N VAL A 121 12.34 -13.19 7.98
CA VAL A 121 12.84 -14.08 9.04
C VAL A 121 14.29 -13.67 9.38
N LEU A 122 14.49 -13.28 10.63
CA LEU A 122 15.81 -12.93 11.14
C LEU A 122 16.65 -14.19 11.45
N PRO A 123 17.99 -14.08 11.53
CA PRO A 123 18.87 -15.21 11.87
C PRO A 123 18.50 -15.92 13.19
N SER A 124 17.96 -15.19 14.16
CA SER A 124 17.45 -15.74 15.42
C SER A 124 16.16 -16.57 15.30
N GLY A 125 15.53 -16.55 14.11
CA GLY A 125 14.22 -17.15 13.89
C GLY A 125 13.02 -16.26 14.17
N LYS A 126 13.24 -15.03 14.65
CA LYS A 126 12.17 -14.02 14.80
C LYS A 126 11.60 -13.65 13.43
N VAL A 127 10.28 -13.48 13.36
CA VAL A 127 9.57 -13.06 12.15
C VAL A 127 9.14 -11.61 12.27
N VAL A 128 9.59 -10.77 11.35
CA VAL A 128 9.24 -9.35 11.27
C VAL A 128 8.27 -9.11 10.12
N GLU A 129 7.18 -8.41 10.40
CA GLU A 129 6.20 -7.98 9.39
C GLU A 129 6.07 -6.46 9.43
N PRO A 130 5.83 -5.79 8.28
CA PRO A 130 5.52 -4.35 8.29
C PRO A 130 4.22 -4.10 9.07
N ALA A 131 4.21 -3.02 9.84
CA ALA A 131 3.03 -2.64 10.62
C ALA A 131 1.83 -2.29 9.75
N HIS A 132 2.09 -1.76 8.55
CA HIS A 132 1.08 -1.39 7.57
C HIS A 132 1.20 -2.28 6.35
N LYS A 133 0.17 -3.07 6.10
CA LYS A 133 0.12 -3.96 4.93
C LYS A 133 -1.24 -3.91 4.25
N THR A 134 -1.25 -4.18 2.96
CA THR A 134 -2.47 -4.34 2.16
C THR A 134 -2.41 -5.64 1.36
N TYR A 135 -3.54 -6.08 0.88
CA TYR A 135 -3.67 -7.32 0.14
C TYR A 135 -3.92 -7.04 -1.35
N LYS A 136 -3.51 -7.97 -2.20
CA LYS A 136 -3.69 -7.89 -3.65
C LYS A 136 -5.15 -7.57 -4.02
N CYS A 137 -6.11 -8.23 -3.40
CA CYS A 137 -7.54 -7.99 -3.65
C CYS A 137 -7.97 -6.54 -3.37
N ARG A 138 -7.35 -5.88 -2.38
CA ARG A 138 -7.61 -4.46 -2.06
C ARG A 138 -7.02 -3.54 -3.11
N ILE A 139 -5.82 -3.84 -3.58
CA ILE A 139 -5.16 -3.08 -4.65
C ILE A 139 -5.96 -3.21 -5.94
N ASP A 140 -6.38 -4.42 -6.29
CA ASP A 140 -7.20 -4.66 -7.48
C ASP A 140 -8.54 -3.93 -7.41
N ALA A 141 -9.18 -3.90 -6.24
CA ALA A 141 -10.41 -3.15 -6.01
C ALA A 141 -10.19 -1.63 -6.16
N PHE A 142 -9.08 -1.11 -5.66
CA PHE A 142 -8.72 0.30 -5.82
C PHE A 142 -8.43 0.67 -7.27
N ILE A 143 -7.74 -0.18 -8.01
CA ILE A 143 -7.51 0.01 -9.45
C ILE A 143 -8.85 0.08 -10.22
N LYS A 144 -9.79 -0.80 -9.94
CA LYS A 144 -11.13 -0.77 -10.54
C LYS A 144 -11.87 0.52 -10.21
N PHE A 145 -11.81 0.95 -8.95
CA PHE A 145 -12.38 2.22 -8.53
C PHE A 145 -11.79 3.39 -9.32
N LEU A 146 -10.46 3.48 -9.43
CA LEU A 146 -9.79 4.54 -10.16
C LEU A 146 -10.20 4.62 -11.64
N LYS A 147 -10.42 3.48 -12.29
CA LYS A 147 -10.81 3.42 -13.70
C LYS A 147 -12.20 3.99 -13.99
N GLU A 148 -13.06 4.10 -12.99
CA GLU A 148 -14.48 4.42 -13.17
C GLU A 148 -14.97 5.60 -12.32
N CYS A 149 -14.13 6.15 -11.42
CA CYS A 149 -14.60 7.12 -10.44
C CYS A 149 -14.78 8.56 -10.97
N GLY A 150 -14.15 8.92 -12.08
CA GLY A 150 -14.22 10.28 -12.62
C GLY A 150 -13.41 11.34 -11.85
N GLY A 151 -12.66 10.91 -10.88
CA GLY A 151 -12.03 11.71 -9.82
C GLY A 151 -12.62 11.34 -8.47
N PHE A 152 -11.92 11.61 -7.39
CA PHE A 152 -12.38 11.27 -6.03
C PHE A 152 -11.83 12.20 -4.97
N SER A 153 -12.52 12.22 -3.83
CA SER A 153 -12.09 12.92 -2.61
C SER A 153 -12.04 11.96 -1.44
N ILE A 154 -11.08 12.18 -0.54
CA ILE A 154 -10.85 11.37 0.65
C ILE A 154 -11.51 12.03 1.85
N TRP A 155 -12.43 11.33 2.49
CA TRP A 155 -13.19 11.76 3.68
C TRP A 155 -13.17 10.74 4.81
#